data_42bd6fe698a0672ea4001009167c55dd
#
_entry.id   42bd6fe698a0672ea4001009167c55dd
#
_cell.length_a   1.000
_cell.length_b   1.000
_cell.length_c   1.000
_cell.angle_alpha   90.00
_cell.angle_beta   90.00
_cell.angle_gamma   90.00
#
_symmetry.space_group_name_H-M   'P 1'
#
loop_
_entity.id
_entity.type
_entity.pdbx_description
1 polymer ?
#
loop_
_entity_poly.entity_id
_entity_poly.type
_entity_poly.pdbx_seq_one_letter_code
_entity_poly.pdbx_strand_id
1 'polypeptide(L)'
;MIKRWRSTLLTAVLCGLVATQAFAAPTGLLAHVLASHHAGKIFRTFPGPDGLTGIVMEYNGSKAIAYLTPNGKYLISGLVANLETGANVTAGYGIKYIGKINLVKGPAASKIAFQCASLSGITVGNKGAANVMIAVFNPSTPMGHKVMAVMMGEAGRMAKKGTLHVMALRLVPYGPLAPAILSAGNTGRENRLGNVVAGKSPGYVTTMGTRFAQRNNVVLGNIPMKPPFLVIYFPQAGLSAAVPVRSLMRVASTVKSAEVIAGNVQ
;
A
#
# COMPACT_ATOMS: atom_id res chain seq x y z
N MET A 1 48.20 21.57 -64.57
CA MET A 1 47.27 22.57 -64.02
C MET A 1 46.07 21.83 -63.42
N ILE A 2 46.01 21.69 -62.10
CA ILE A 2 44.98 20.98 -61.37
C ILE A 2 44.25 22.02 -60.51
N LYS A 3 42.99 22.35 -60.85
CA LYS A 3 42.12 23.22 -60.03
C LYS A 3 41.53 22.45 -58.89
N ARG A 4 41.89 22.81 -57.65
CA ARG A 4 41.28 22.31 -56.42
C ARG A 4 39.92 22.99 -56.21
N TRP A 5 38.84 22.19 -56.19
CA TRP A 5 37.52 22.61 -55.70
C TRP A 5 37.50 22.44 -54.18
N ARG A 6 37.28 23.53 -53.48
CA ARG A 6 37.00 23.56 -52.05
C ARG A 6 35.47 23.39 -51.85
N SER A 7 35.07 22.25 -51.35
CA SER A 7 33.68 22.01 -50.93
C SER A 7 33.51 22.61 -49.53
N THR A 8 32.74 23.66 -49.42
CA THR A 8 32.30 24.25 -48.14
C THR A 8 31.13 23.43 -47.65
N LEU A 9 31.33 22.59 -46.63
CA LEU A 9 30.27 21.89 -45.90
C LEU A 9 29.57 22.88 -44.98
N LEU A 10 28.33 23.24 -45.33
CA LEU A 10 27.43 24.01 -44.49
C LEU A 10 26.83 23.07 -43.48
N THR A 11 27.35 23.04 -42.24
CA THR A 11 26.76 22.29 -41.13
C THR A 11 25.58 23.08 -40.57
N ALA A 12 24.38 22.73 -40.98
CA ALA A 12 23.14 23.25 -40.38
C ALA A 12 22.98 22.60 -38.98
N VAL A 13 23.30 23.38 -37.93
CA VAL A 13 22.96 23.04 -36.56
C VAL A 13 21.46 23.25 -36.39
N LEU A 14 20.70 22.14 -36.43
CA LEU A 14 19.30 22.13 -36.08
C LEU A 14 19.21 22.16 -34.55
N CYS A 15 19.17 23.34 -33.95
CA CYS A 15 18.78 23.54 -32.56
C CYS A 15 17.31 23.15 -32.41
N GLY A 16 17.07 21.89 -32.00
CA GLY A 16 15.77 21.44 -31.58
C GLY A 16 15.36 22.23 -30.33
N LEU A 17 14.50 23.24 -30.49
CA LEU A 17 13.75 23.84 -29.40
C LEU A 17 12.83 22.75 -28.83
N VAL A 18 13.29 22.08 -27.79
CA VAL A 18 12.40 21.34 -26.89
C VAL A 18 11.58 22.40 -26.16
N ALA A 19 10.41 22.71 -26.73
CA ALA A 19 9.41 23.50 -26.05
C ALA A 19 8.99 22.71 -24.80
N THR A 20 9.62 22.98 -23.66
CA THR A 20 9.09 22.63 -22.35
C THR A 20 7.77 23.41 -22.22
N GLN A 21 6.67 22.75 -22.59
CA GLN A 21 5.35 23.27 -22.27
C GLN A 21 5.28 23.33 -20.75
N ALA A 22 5.53 24.52 -20.22
CA ALA A 22 5.18 24.86 -18.86
C ALA A 22 3.65 24.74 -18.76
N PHE A 23 3.19 23.59 -18.25
CA PHE A 23 1.79 23.43 -17.89
C PHE A 23 1.50 24.44 -16.77
N ALA A 24 1.12 25.66 -17.16
CA ALA A 24 0.46 26.59 -16.27
C ALA A 24 -0.92 25.99 -15.97
N ALA A 25 -0.96 25.12 -14.97
CA ALA A 25 -2.22 24.54 -14.54
C ALA A 25 -3.17 25.66 -14.14
N PRO A 26 -4.47 25.56 -14.45
CA PRO A 26 -5.49 26.48 -13.96
C PRO A 26 -5.72 26.28 -12.46
N THR A 27 -4.67 26.46 -11.70
CA THR A 27 -4.65 26.26 -10.23
C THR A 27 -5.42 27.33 -9.50
N GLY A 28 -5.61 28.50 -10.11
CA GLY A 28 -6.32 29.62 -9.49
C GLY A 28 -7.78 29.32 -9.17
N LEU A 29 -8.52 28.77 -10.12
CA LEU A 29 -9.94 28.43 -9.92
C LEU A 29 -10.11 27.34 -8.88
N LEU A 30 -9.29 26.26 -8.97
CA LEU A 30 -9.34 25.17 -8.00
C LEU A 30 -8.93 25.63 -6.60
N ALA A 31 -7.88 26.45 -6.48
CA ALA A 31 -7.47 27.00 -5.20
C ALA A 31 -8.57 27.86 -4.58
N HIS A 32 -9.27 28.66 -5.40
CA HIS A 32 -10.41 29.46 -4.96
C HIS A 32 -11.58 28.58 -4.49
N VAL A 33 -11.94 27.55 -5.25
CA VAL A 33 -13.02 26.62 -4.88
C VAL A 33 -12.69 25.85 -3.60
N LEU A 34 -11.45 25.36 -3.46
CA LEU A 34 -11.04 24.67 -2.24
C LEU A 34 -11.01 25.59 -1.01
N ALA A 35 -10.60 26.84 -1.19
CA ALA A 35 -10.60 27.85 -0.12
C ALA A 35 -12.02 28.24 0.29
N SER A 36 -12.93 28.46 -0.69
CA SER A 36 -14.32 28.86 -0.42
C SER A 36 -15.14 27.78 0.31
N HIS A 37 -14.78 26.50 0.12
CA HIS A 37 -15.45 25.39 0.78
C HIS A 37 -14.70 24.84 2.02
N HIS A 38 -13.67 25.53 2.47
CA HIS A 38 -12.77 25.06 3.56
C HIS A 38 -12.25 23.64 3.32
N ALA A 39 -12.14 23.24 2.06
CA ALA A 39 -12.01 21.86 1.63
C ALA A 39 -10.54 21.39 1.46
N GLY A 40 -9.56 22.24 1.79
CA GLY A 40 -8.17 21.76 1.79
C GLY A 40 -7.16 22.68 1.09
N LYS A 41 -5.93 22.19 0.97
CA LYS A 41 -4.78 22.91 0.43
C LYS A 41 -4.13 22.10 -0.70
N ILE A 42 -3.77 22.78 -1.80
CA ILE A 42 -2.96 22.20 -2.87
C ILE A 42 -1.48 22.28 -2.44
N PHE A 43 -0.80 21.13 -2.46
CA PHE A 43 0.63 21.05 -2.15
C PHE A 43 1.49 21.03 -3.39
N ARG A 44 1.03 20.35 -4.45
CA ARG A 44 1.80 20.14 -5.66
C ARG A 44 0.90 19.77 -6.83
N THR A 45 1.31 20.17 -8.03
CA THR A 45 0.79 19.67 -9.30
C THR A 45 1.87 18.86 -10.03
N PHE A 46 1.45 17.94 -10.89
CA PHE A 46 2.34 17.12 -11.70
C PHE A 46 1.62 16.64 -12.98
N PRO A 47 2.34 16.24 -14.04
CA PRO A 47 1.72 15.64 -15.22
C PRO A 47 1.02 14.33 -14.84
N GLY A 48 -0.28 14.24 -15.08
CA GLY A 48 -1.09 13.04 -14.91
C GLY A 48 -1.15 12.22 -16.21
N PRO A 49 -1.89 11.09 -16.23
CA PRO A 49 -2.10 10.31 -17.44
C PRO A 49 -3.01 11.04 -18.42
N ASP A 50 -2.83 10.79 -19.71
CA ASP A 50 -3.71 11.24 -20.82
C ASP A 50 -4.07 12.74 -20.77
N GLY A 51 -3.07 13.59 -20.50
CA GLY A 51 -3.23 15.04 -20.45
C GLY A 51 -3.93 15.56 -19.19
N LEU A 52 -4.27 14.71 -18.23
CA LEU A 52 -4.76 15.15 -16.91
C LEU A 52 -3.64 15.87 -16.17
N THR A 53 -4.01 16.85 -15.36
CA THR A 53 -3.10 17.44 -14.36
C THR A 53 -3.31 16.77 -13.02
N GLY A 54 -2.30 16.04 -12.55
CA GLY A 54 -2.31 15.45 -11.22
C GLY A 54 -2.10 16.50 -10.13
N ILE A 55 -2.80 16.35 -9.03
CA ILE A 55 -2.76 17.27 -7.88
C ILE A 55 -2.56 16.48 -6.60
N VAL A 56 -1.61 16.92 -5.79
CA VAL A 56 -1.53 16.53 -4.38
C VAL A 56 -2.28 17.56 -3.57
N MET A 57 -3.38 17.17 -2.96
CA MET A 57 -4.19 18.02 -2.11
C MET A 57 -4.35 17.45 -0.70
N GLU A 58 -4.56 18.30 0.28
CA GLU A 58 -4.99 17.90 1.61
C GLU A 58 -6.49 18.08 1.73
N TYR A 59 -7.15 17.05 2.21
CA TYR A 59 -8.56 17.06 2.54
C TYR A 59 -8.77 16.39 3.89
N ASN A 60 -9.42 17.08 4.81
CA ASN A 60 -9.61 16.61 6.19
C ASN A 60 -8.32 16.11 6.86
N GLY A 61 -7.23 16.86 6.73
CA GLY A 61 -5.92 16.52 7.31
C GLY A 61 -5.20 15.33 6.66
N SER A 62 -5.72 14.81 5.55
CA SER A 62 -5.12 13.71 4.80
C SER A 62 -4.74 14.15 3.39
N LYS A 63 -3.51 13.82 2.96
CA LYS A 63 -3.09 14.06 1.59
C LYS A 63 -3.68 13.02 0.65
N ALA A 64 -4.18 13.48 -0.49
CA ALA A 64 -4.77 12.65 -1.53
C ALA A 64 -4.29 13.08 -2.92
N ILE A 65 -4.37 12.17 -3.88
CA ILE A 65 -4.20 12.46 -5.31
C ILE A 65 -5.57 12.72 -5.89
N ALA A 66 -5.67 13.82 -6.65
CA ALA A 66 -6.79 14.12 -7.51
C ALA A 66 -6.26 14.55 -8.90
N TYR A 67 -7.15 14.67 -9.85
CA TYR A 67 -6.79 15.06 -11.22
C TYR A 67 -7.71 16.16 -11.73
N LEU A 68 -7.14 17.12 -12.45
CA LEU A 68 -7.90 18.07 -13.24
C LEU A 68 -7.94 17.61 -14.70
N THR A 69 -9.08 17.79 -15.33
CA THR A 69 -9.20 17.66 -16.78
C THR A 69 -8.33 18.71 -17.49
N PRO A 70 -7.91 18.48 -18.75
CA PRO A 70 -7.04 19.41 -19.48
C PRO A 70 -7.62 20.83 -19.58
N ASN A 71 -8.94 20.96 -19.63
CA ASN A 71 -9.64 22.26 -19.64
C ASN A 71 -9.81 22.89 -18.23
N GLY A 72 -9.35 22.21 -17.18
CA GLY A 72 -9.43 22.68 -15.79
C GLY A 72 -10.84 22.77 -15.19
N LYS A 73 -11.87 22.30 -15.91
CA LYS A 73 -13.27 22.45 -15.46
C LYS A 73 -13.72 21.38 -14.47
N TYR A 74 -13.10 20.20 -14.47
CA TYR A 74 -13.53 19.09 -13.62
C TYR A 74 -12.40 18.56 -12.78
N LEU A 75 -12.70 18.34 -11.51
CA LEU A 75 -11.83 17.65 -10.54
C LEU A 75 -12.28 16.19 -10.45
N ILE A 76 -11.38 15.27 -10.74
CA ILE A 76 -11.59 13.83 -10.61
C ILE A 76 -10.94 13.39 -9.31
N SER A 77 -11.73 12.94 -8.35
CA SER A 77 -11.27 12.36 -7.11
C SER A 77 -11.57 10.87 -7.13
N GLY A 78 -10.53 10.05 -7.01
CA GLY A 78 -10.70 8.60 -7.01
C GLY A 78 -9.54 7.86 -7.66
N LEU A 79 -9.84 6.63 -8.10
CA LEU A 79 -8.89 5.71 -8.69
C LEU A 79 -8.87 5.89 -10.22
N VAL A 80 -7.70 6.21 -10.77
CA VAL A 80 -7.41 6.11 -12.19
C VAL A 80 -6.57 4.84 -12.41
N ALA A 81 -7.06 3.94 -13.25
CA ALA A 81 -6.39 2.70 -13.60
C ALA A 81 -6.10 2.67 -15.11
N ASN A 82 -4.95 2.15 -15.48
CA ASN A 82 -4.66 1.79 -16.86
C ASN A 82 -5.41 0.50 -17.19
N LEU A 83 -6.31 0.54 -18.16
CA LEU A 83 -7.16 -0.61 -18.51
C LEU A 83 -6.40 -1.71 -19.27
N GLU A 84 -5.32 -1.36 -19.97
CA GLU A 84 -4.50 -2.33 -20.69
C GLU A 84 -3.66 -3.18 -19.73
N THR A 85 -3.05 -2.53 -18.74
CA THR A 85 -2.14 -3.20 -17.79
C THR A 85 -2.81 -3.57 -16.47
N GLY A 86 -4.01 -3.06 -16.18
CA GLY A 86 -4.68 -3.17 -14.89
C GLY A 86 -3.98 -2.37 -13.76
N ALA A 87 -2.97 -1.56 -14.08
CA ALA A 87 -2.19 -0.83 -13.10
C ALA A 87 -3.01 0.31 -12.47
N ASN A 88 -2.94 0.43 -11.15
CA ASN A 88 -3.51 1.55 -10.42
C ASN A 88 -2.58 2.77 -10.50
N VAL A 89 -2.82 3.64 -11.46
CA VAL A 89 -2.01 4.85 -11.73
C VAL A 89 -2.05 5.82 -10.54
N THR A 90 -3.22 5.99 -9.92
CA THR A 90 -3.37 6.86 -8.73
C THR A 90 -2.52 6.37 -7.55
N ALA A 91 -2.44 5.05 -7.33
CA ALA A 91 -1.58 4.50 -6.29
C ALA A 91 -0.09 4.77 -6.57
N GLY A 92 0.34 4.63 -7.83
CA GLY A 92 1.70 4.95 -8.27
C GLY A 92 2.06 6.41 -7.99
N TYR A 93 1.18 7.34 -8.35
CA TYR A 93 1.38 8.76 -8.05
C TYR A 93 1.30 9.06 -6.55
N GLY A 94 0.43 8.37 -5.80
CA GLY A 94 0.38 8.46 -4.35
C GLY A 94 1.74 8.12 -3.71
N ILE A 95 2.37 7.04 -4.15
CA ILE A 95 3.71 6.65 -3.70
C ILE A 95 4.74 7.71 -4.10
N LYS A 96 4.71 8.17 -5.34
CA LYS A 96 5.70 9.11 -5.88
C LYS A 96 5.62 10.50 -5.27
N TYR A 97 4.43 11.06 -5.10
CA TYR A 97 4.24 12.47 -4.80
C TYR A 97 3.73 12.78 -3.38
N ILE A 98 2.94 11.90 -2.80
CA ILE A 98 2.53 12.05 -1.40
C ILE A 98 3.62 11.48 -0.50
N GLY A 99 4.34 10.49 -1.00
CA GLY A 99 5.50 9.90 -0.32
C GLY A 99 5.16 9.32 1.05
N LYS A 100 3.90 9.35 1.43
CA LYS A 100 3.42 8.95 2.74
C LYS A 100 1.90 8.72 2.68
N ILE A 101 1.48 7.53 2.41
CA ILE A 101 0.56 6.95 3.41
C ILE A 101 1.27 7.19 4.74
N ASN A 102 0.62 7.56 5.85
CA ASN A 102 1.29 7.72 7.17
C ASN A 102 2.00 6.42 7.54
N LEU A 103 3.05 6.12 6.82
CA LEU A 103 3.95 5.01 7.03
C LEU A 103 4.94 5.54 8.04
N VAL A 104 4.95 4.99 9.22
CA VAL A 104 6.09 5.15 10.12
C VAL A 104 7.28 4.61 9.33
N LYS A 105 8.07 5.49 8.73
CA LYS A 105 9.30 5.16 8.01
C LYS A 105 10.49 5.28 8.97
N GLY A 106 11.56 4.60 8.62
CA GLY A 106 12.81 4.71 9.33
C GLY A 106 13.01 3.66 10.42
N PRO A 107 13.98 3.84 11.31
CA PRO A 107 14.39 2.85 12.29
C PRO A 107 13.24 2.33 13.17
N ALA A 108 12.27 3.18 13.51
CA ALA A 108 11.10 2.79 14.28
C ALA A 108 10.20 1.79 13.54
N ALA A 109 9.95 2.01 12.23
CA ALA A 109 9.15 1.08 11.44
C ALA A 109 9.87 -0.25 11.20
N SER A 110 11.18 -0.22 10.97
CA SER A 110 11.99 -1.43 10.83
C SER A 110 12.00 -2.24 12.12
N LYS A 111 12.08 -1.57 13.27
CA LYS A 111 11.97 -2.23 14.59
C LYS A 111 10.61 -2.90 14.77
N ILE A 112 9.51 -2.20 14.46
CA ILE A 112 8.16 -2.76 14.51
C ILE A 112 8.03 -3.95 13.55
N ALA A 113 8.53 -3.83 12.32
CA ALA A 113 8.48 -4.89 11.32
C ALA A 113 9.23 -6.14 11.79
N PHE A 114 10.43 -5.97 12.33
CA PHE A 114 11.23 -7.06 12.88
C PHE A 114 10.53 -7.73 14.06
N GLN A 115 9.96 -6.96 14.99
CA GLN A 115 9.18 -7.50 16.11
C GLN A 115 7.96 -8.28 15.59
N CYS A 116 7.22 -7.74 14.63
CA CYS A 116 6.05 -8.40 14.05
C CYS A 116 6.42 -9.66 13.26
N ALA A 117 7.60 -9.72 12.64
CA ALA A 117 8.08 -10.90 11.94
C ALA A 117 8.32 -12.09 12.87
N SER A 118 8.56 -11.86 14.16
CA SER A 118 8.71 -12.92 15.17
C SER A 118 7.39 -13.46 15.73
N LEU A 119 6.26 -12.79 15.45
CA LEU A 119 4.94 -13.17 15.96
C LEU A 119 4.47 -14.50 15.35
N SER A 120 3.82 -15.33 16.13
CA SER A 120 3.16 -16.53 15.63
C SER A 120 1.87 -16.15 14.89
N GLY A 121 1.69 -16.69 13.70
CA GLY A 121 0.54 -16.37 12.86
C GLY A 121 0.28 -17.43 11.79
N ILE A 122 -0.51 -17.07 10.81
CA ILE A 122 -0.82 -17.84 9.60
C ILE A 122 -0.07 -17.16 8.45
N THR A 123 0.72 -17.91 7.69
CA THR A 123 1.37 -17.43 6.49
C THR A 123 0.64 -17.96 5.27
N VAL A 124 0.13 -17.05 4.45
CA VAL A 124 -0.50 -17.34 3.15
C VAL A 124 0.49 -16.96 2.06
N GLY A 125 0.72 -17.86 1.10
CA GLY A 125 1.71 -17.68 0.04
C GLY A 125 3.07 -18.31 0.39
N ASN A 126 4.12 -17.87 -0.28
CA ASN A 126 5.47 -18.40 -0.10
C ASN A 126 6.05 -18.02 1.27
N LYS A 127 6.26 -19.02 2.12
CA LYS A 127 6.86 -18.83 3.45
C LYS A 127 8.29 -18.27 3.43
N GLY A 128 9.00 -18.46 2.31
CA GLY A 128 10.34 -17.94 2.07
C GLY A 128 10.38 -16.59 1.37
N ALA A 129 9.22 -15.97 1.07
CA ALA A 129 9.20 -14.67 0.42
C ALA A 129 9.91 -13.62 1.29
N ALA A 130 10.84 -12.87 0.67
CA ALA A 130 11.54 -11.78 1.35
C ALA A 130 10.57 -10.62 1.68
N ASN A 131 9.56 -10.42 0.84
CA ASN A 131 8.55 -9.38 1.01
C ASN A 131 7.39 -9.92 1.82
N VAL A 132 7.09 -9.29 2.94
CA VAL A 132 6.02 -9.76 3.85
C VAL A 132 5.11 -8.59 4.22
N MET A 133 3.81 -8.83 4.14
CA MET A 133 2.80 -7.97 4.72
C MET A 133 2.19 -8.69 5.93
N ILE A 134 2.18 -8.03 7.08
CA ILE A 134 1.70 -8.60 8.33
C ILE A 134 0.46 -7.83 8.77
N ALA A 135 -0.64 -8.53 9.03
CA ALA A 135 -1.84 -7.98 9.63
C ALA A 135 -1.96 -8.49 11.08
N VAL A 136 -1.98 -7.57 12.03
CA VAL A 136 -2.22 -7.87 13.45
C VAL A 136 -3.63 -7.43 13.81
N PHE A 137 -4.46 -8.35 14.29
CA PHE A 137 -5.86 -8.08 14.58
C PHE A 137 -6.41 -8.95 15.70
N ASN A 138 -7.43 -8.43 16.39
CA ASN A 138 -8.19 -9.21 17.36
C ASN A 138 -9.50 -9.68 16.72
N PRO A 139 -9.63 -10.97 16.39
CA PRO A 139 -10.83 -11.52 15.73
C PRO A 139 -12.09 -11.46 16.59
N SER A 140 -11.98 -11.21 17.91
CA SER A 140 -13.12 -11.06 18.81
C SER A 140 -13.74 -9.65 18.77
N THR A 141 -13.08 -8.67 18.14
CA THR A 141 -13.61 -7.32 18.01
C THR A 141 -14.29 -7.12 16.65
N PRO A 142 -15.34 -6.30 16.55
CA PRO A 142 -16.00 -6.04 15.27
C PRO A 142 -15.05 -5.57 14.17
N MET A 143 -14.13 -4.67 14.49
CA MET A 143 -13.15 -4.18 13.53
C MET A 143 -12.11 -5.24 13.16
N GLY A 144 -11.60 -5.98 14.14
CA GLY A 144 -10.65 -7.06 13.89
C GLY A 144 -11.25 -8.19 13.06
N HIS A 145 -12.51 -8.56 13.31
CA HIS A 145 -13.25 -9.52 12.51
C HIS A 145 -13.38 -9.05 11.04
N LYS A 146 -13.76 -7.80 10.82
CA LYS A 146 -13.86 -7.22 9.48
C LYS A 146 -12.48 -7.15 8.77
N VAL A 147 -11.42 -6.76 9.47
CA VAL A 147 -10.04 -6.77 8.94
C VAL A 147 -9.65 -8.18 8.50
N MET A 148 -9.92 -9.17 9.33
CA MET A 148 -9.66 -10.57 9.03
C MET A 148 -10.38 -11.02 7.76
N ALA A 149 -11.67 -10.72 7.62
CA ALA A 149 -12.46 -11.09 6.45
C ALA A 149 -11.92 -10.44 5.16
N VAL A 150 -11.57 -9.15 5.21
CA VAL A 150 -10.95 -8.45 4.08
C VAL A 150 -9.61 -9.08 3.71
N MET A 151 -8.75 -9.34 4.70
CA MET A 151 -7.42 -9.93 4.45
C MET A 151 -7.50 -11.34 3.85
N MET A 152 -8.45 -12.15 4.29
CA MET A 152 -8.68 -13.49 3.70
C MET A 152 -9.18 -13.39 2.26
N GLY A 153 -10.06 -12.44 1.96
CA GLY A 153 -10.52 -12.16 0.59
C GLY A 153 -9.38 -11.69 -0.31
N GLU A 154 -8.55 -10.76 0.15
CA GLU A 154 -7.39 -10.28 -0.59
C GLU A 154 -6.33 -11.38 -0.77
N ALA A 155 -6.10 -12.23 0.23
CA ALA A 155 -5.21 -13.40 0.10
C ALA A 155 -5.68 -14.32 -1.02
N GLY A 156 -6.97 -14.63 -1.08
CA GLY A 156 -7.54 -15.43 -2.16
C GLY A 156 -7.40 -14.77 -3.53
N ARG A 157 -7.57 -13.46 -3.63
CA ARG A 157 -7.37 -12.68 -4.86
C ARG A 157 -5.89 -12.72 -5.30
N MET A 158 -4.97 -12.51 -4.39
CA MET A 158 -3.53 -12.53 -4.65
C MET A 158 -3.04 -13.91 -5.04
N ALA A 159 -3.61 -14.98 -4.44
CA ALA A 159 -3.32 -16.36 -4.84
C ALA A 159 -3.71 -16.62 -6.30
N LYS A 160 -4.92 -16.18 -6.70
CA LYS A 160 -5.40 -16.31 -8.08
C LYS A 160 -4.53 -15.56 -9.09
N LYS A 161 -3.98 -14.39 -8.69
CA LYS A 161 -3.07 -13.59 -9.52
C LYS A 161 -1.63 -14.09 -9.53
N GLY A 162 -1.29 -15.04 -8.68
CA GLY A 162 0.07 -15.51 -8.53
C GLY A 162 1.00 -14.61 -7.73
N THR A 163 0.53 -13.46 -7.22
CA THR A 163 1.39 -12.51 -6.47
C THR A 163 1.90 -13.04 -5.13
N LEU A 164 1.28 -14.09 -4.60
CA LEU A 164 1.76 -14.72 -3.35
C LEU A 164 3.07 -15.51 -3.47
N HIS A 165 3.65 -15.61 -4.65
CA HIS A 165 5.00 -16.20 -4.78
C HIS A 165 6.11 -15.19 -4.46
N VAL A 166 5.86 -13.90 -4.61
CA VAL A 166 6.82 -12.80 -4.34
C VAL A 166 6.56 -12.07 -3.03
N MET A 167 5.33 -12.13 -2.52
CA MET A 167 4.93 -11.49 -1.27
C MET A 167 4.09 -12.44 -0.43
N ALA A 168 4.52 -12.75 0.79
CA ALA A 168 3.70 -13.47 1.75
C ALA A 168 2.77 -12.52 2.51
N LEU A 169 1.55 -12.99 2.80
CA LEU A 169 0.68 -12.40 3.81
C LEU A 169 0.82 -13.16 5.12
N ARG A 170 1.05 -12.45 6.21
CA ARG A 170 1.08 -13.02 7.54
C ARG A 170 -0.05 -12.48 8.38
N LEU A 171 -0.95 -13.34 8.80
CA LEU A 171 -2.12 -13.02 9.60
C LEU A 171 -1.84 -13.39 11.05
N VAL A 172 -1.77 -12.40 11.92
CA VAL A 172 -1.42 -12.57 13.34
C VAL A 172 -2.65 -12.30 14.20
N PRO A 173 -3.35 -13.35 14.64
CA PRO A 173 -4.45 -13.20 15.59
C PRO A 173 -3.91 -12.86 16.97
N TYR A 174 -4.62 -12.00 17.67
CA TYR A 174 -4.37 -11.63 19.03
C TYR A 174 -5.69 -11.60 19.83
N GLY A 175 -5.65 -11.57 21.16
CA GLY A 175 -6.83 -11.56 22.00
C GLY A 175 -7.41 -12.96 22.29
N PRO A 176 -8.68 -13.06 22.80
CA PRO A 176 -9.21 -14.29 23.39
C PRO A 176 -9.26 -15.50 22.45
N LEU A 177 -9.49 -15.31 21.16
CA LEU A 177 -9.55 -16.40 20.17
C LEU A 177 -8.18 -16.84 19.63
N ALA A 178 -7.13 -16.06 19.88
CA ALA A 178 -5.79 -16.36 19.38
C ALA A 178 -5.25 -17.74 19.84
N PRO A 179 -5.40 -18.15 21.11
CA PRO A 179 -4.94 -19.48 21.55
C PRO A 179 -5.54 -20.61 20.72
N ALA A 180 -6.85 -20.58 20.49
CA ALA A 180 -7.54 -21.62 19.70
C ALA A 180 -7.07 -21.63 18.24
N ILE A 181 -6.98 -20.46 17.59
CA ILE A 181 -6.51 -20.34 16.20
C ILE A 181 -5.08 -20.87 16.06
N LEU A 182 -4.18 -20.50 16.99
CA LEU A 182 -2.77 -20.86 16.96
C LEU A 182 -2.47 -22.32 17.40
N SER A 183 -3.50 -23.05 17.84
CA SER A 183 -3.38 -24.42 18.33
C SER A 183 -3.21 -25.49 17.24
N ALA A 184 -3.14 -25.11 15.98
CA ALA A 184 -2.93 -26.02 14.85
C ALA A 184 -1.65 -25.68 14.07
N GLY A 185 -1.26 -26.54 13.12
CA GLY A 185 -0.25 -26.20 12.11
C GLY A 185 -0.76 -25.11 11.15
N ASN A 186 0.09 -24.59 10.25
CA ASN A 186 -0.25 -23.41 9.43
C ASN A 186 -1.57 -23.56 8.65
N THR A 187 -1.76 -24.66 7.92
CA THR A 187 -3.00 -24.94 7.19
C THR A 187 -4.21 -25.07 8.13
N GLY A 188 -4.04 -25.75 9.25
CA GLY A 188 -5.07 -25.88 10.27
C GLY A 188 -5.45 -24.54 10.90
N ARG A 189 -4.49 -23.62 11.09
CA ARG A 189 -4.73 -22.25 11.56
C ARG A 189 -5.54 -21.45 10.57
N GLU A 190 -5.26 -21.58 9.29
CA GLU A 190 -6.03 -20.93 8.22
C GLU A 190 -7.49 -21.39 8.23
N ASN A 191 -7.74 -22.71 8.34
CA ASN A 191 -9.08 -23.27 8.46
C ASN A 191 -9.80 -22.75 9.72
N ARG A 192 -9.12 -22.69 10.86
CA ARG A 192 -9.69 -22.16 12.12
C ARG A 192 -10.01 -20.67 12.01
N LEU A 193 -9.19 -19.92 11.31
CA LEU A 193 -9.45 -18.51 11.01
C LEU A 193 -10.68 -18.37 10.11
N GLY A 194 -10.81 -19.20 9.07
CA GLY A 194 -11.98 -19.28 8.21
C GLY A 194 -13.27 -19.62 8.97
N ASN A 195 -13.18 -20.53 9.95
CA ASN A 195 -14.33 -20.84 10.83
C ASN A 195 -14.77 -19.59 11.61
N VAL A 196 -13.83 -18.83 12.17
CA VAL A 196 -14.16 -17.58 12.89
C VAL A 196 -14.80 -16.55 11.96
N VAL A 197 -14.32 -16.41 10.72
CA VAL A 197 -14.97 -15.55 9.70
C VAL A 197 -16.40 -15.98 9.44
N ALA A 198 -16.65 -17.28 9.41
CA ALA A 198 -17.97 -17.86 9.19
C ALA A 198 -18.86 -17.89 10.48
N GLY A 199 -18.44 -17.25 11.56
CA GLY A 199 -19.17 -17.27 12.84
C GLY A 199 -19.13 -18.62 13.57
N LYS A 200 -18.23 -19.53 13.19
CA LYS A 200 -18.06 -20.85 13.79
C LYS A 200 -16.97 -20.85 14.85
N SER A 201 -16.97 -21.85 15.71
CA SER A 201 -15.88 -22.04 16.69
C SER A 201 -14.54 -22.30 16.01
N PRO A 202 -13.45 -21.68 16.47
CA PRO A 202 -12.09 -21.99 16.00
C PRO A 202 -11.59 -23.37 16.48
N GLY A 203 -12.33 -24.06 17.31
CA GLY A 203 -11.99 -25.36 17.87
C GLY A 203 -11.28 -25.28 19.23
N TYR A 204 -10.67 -26.40 19.63
CA TYR A 204 -10.03 -26.53 20.95
C TYR A 204 -8.72 -25.76 21.10
N VAL A 205 -8.36 -25.44 22.33
CA VAL A 205 -7.11 -24.79 22.71
C VAL A 205 -6.09 -25.83 23.14
N THR A 206 -4.86 -25.71 22.67
CA THR A 206 -3.71 -26.51 23.12
C THR A 206 -2.77 -25.67 23.96
N THR A 207 -1.93 -26.33 24.77
CA THR A 207 -0.84 -25.66 25.52
C THR A 207 0.08 -24.87 24.58
N MET A 208 0.37 -25.42 23.38
CA MET A 208 1.21 -24.74 22.39
C MET A 208 0.51 -23.48 21.84
N GLY A 209 -0.77 -23.55 21.53
CA GLY A 209 -1.55 -22.39 21.10
C GLY A 209 -1.57 -21.28 22.13
N THR A 210 -1.73 -21.66 23.42
CA THR A 210 -1.65 -20.72 24.54
C THR A 210 -0.28 -20.04 24.64
N ARG A 211 0.81 -20.81 24.54
CA ARG A 211 2.19 -20.28 24.56
C ARG A 211 2.44 -19.31 23.40
N PHE A 212 1.97 -19.64 22.19
CA PHE A 212 2.09 -18.74 21.03
C PHE A 212 1.33 -17.42 21.25
N ALA A 213 0.12 -17.49 21.75
CA ALA A 213 -0.69 -16.29 22.03
C ALA A 213 -0.06 -15.42 23.12
N GLN A 214 0.45 -16.03 24.20
CA GLN A 214 1.17 -15.33 25.28
C GLN A 214 2.41 -14.63 24.75
N ARG A 215 3.23 -15.31 23.94
CA ARG A 215 4.42 -14.71 23.31
C ARG A 215 4.02 -13.52 22.41
N ASN A 216 2.97 -13.66 21.61
CA ASN A 216 2.47 -12.57 20.78
C ASN A 216 2.06 -11.37 21.66
N ASN A 217 1.35 -11.60 22.76
CA ASN A 217 0.90 -10.53 23.65
C ASN A 217 2.09 -9.77 24.26
N VAL A 218 3.15 -10.46 24.70
CA VAL A 218 4.37 -9.83 25.21
C VAL A 218 5.03 -8.95 24.15
N VAL A 219 5.19 -9.45 22.93
CA VAL A 219 5.80 -8.69 21.84
C VAL A 219 4.94 -7.48 21.47
N LEU A 220 3.61 -7.67 21.34
CA LEU A 220 2.67 -6.61 20.99
C LEU A 220 2.56 -5.53 22.08
N GLY A 221 2.74 -5.90 23.36
CA GLY A 221 2.79 -4.94 24.47
C GLY A 221 3.97 -3.96 24.39
N ASN A 222 5.03 -4.34 23.66
CA ASN A 222 6.21 -3.49 23.43
C ASN A 222 6.15 -2.68 22.12
N ILE A 223 5.08 -2.85 21.34
CA ILE A 223 4.89 -2.09 20.09
C ILE A 223 4.04 -0.86 20.41
N PRO A 224 4.48 0.36 20.03
CA PRO A 224 3.76 1.60 20.31
C PRO A 224 2.55 1.81 19.36
N MET A 225 1.85 0.71 19.07
CA MET A 225 0.70 0.71 18.18
C MET A 225 -0.33 -0.34 18.64
N LYS A 226 -1.58 0.09 18.78
CA LYS A 226 -2.67 -0.81 19.16
C LYS A 226 -3.27 -1.52 17.95
N PRO A 227 -3.50 -2.84 18.00
CA PRO A 227 -4.23 -3.56 16.96
C PRO A 227 -5.68 -3.02 16.78
N PRO A 228 -6.24 -3.08 15.55
CA PRO A 228 -5.63 -3.65 14.36
C PRO A 228 -4.67 -2.70 13.64
N PHE A 229 -3.57 -3.26 13.15
CA PHE A 229 -2.63 -2.53 12.29
C PHE A 229 -2.01 -3.46 11.23
N LEU A 230 -1.47 -2.86 10.17
CA LEU A 230 -0.75 -3.54 9.11
C LEU A 230 0.73 -3.16 9.16
N VAL A 231 1.60 -4.10 8.84
CA VAL A 231 3.03 -3.87 8.68
C VAL A 231 3.44 -4.34 7.30
N ILE A 232 4.13 -3.48 6.55
CA ILE A 232 4.78 -3.82 5.29
C ILE A 232 6.27 -3.94 5.61
N TYR A 233 6.87 -5.05 5.22
CA TYR A 233 8.29 -5.31 5.36
C TYR A 233 8.86 -5.85 4.06
N PHE A 234 9.53 -4.98 3.30
CA PHE A 234 10.15 -5.27 2.02
C PHE A 234 11.63 -4.91 2.11
N PRO A 235 12.46 -5.80 2.64
CA PRO A 235 13.87 -5.49 2.93
C PRO A 235 14.66 -5.16 1.68
N GLN A 236 14.40 -5.82 0.56
CA GLN A 236 15.09 -5.55 -0.72
C GLN A 236 14.79 -4.14 -1.26
N ALA A 237 13.59 -3.63 -1.01
CA ALA A 237 13.21 -2.26 -1.36
C ALA A 237 13.61 -1.23 -0.28
N GLY A 238 14.27 -1.65 0.80
CA GLY A 238 14.53 -0.78 1.95
C GLY A 238 13.26 -0.20 2.58
N LEU A 239 12.10 -0.85 2.37
CA LEU A 239 10.81 -0.35 2.80
C LEU A 239 10.30 -1.12 4.02
N SER A 240 10.11 -0.39 5.10
CA SER A 240 9.39 -0.85 6.28
C SER A 240 8.35 0.18 6.67
N ALA A 241 7.13 -0.28 6.92
CA ALA A 241 6.03 0.61 7.25
C ALA A 241 5.05 -0.05 8.20
N ALA A 242 4.51 0.72 9.14
CA ALA A 242 3.44 0.29 10.02
C ALA A 242 2.26 1.25 9.92
N VAL A 243 1.05 0.71 9.70
CA VAL A 243 -0.16 1.48 9.39
C VAL A 243 -1.28 1.09 10.34
N PRO A 244 -1.75 1.99 11.22
CA PRO A 244 -2.92 1.71 12.03
C PRO A 244 -4.16 1.59 11.13
N VAL A 245 -4.96 0.57 11.38
CA VAL A 245 -6.22 0.36 10.64
C VAL A 245 -7.32 1.17 11.30
N ARG A 246 -7.77 2.22 10.60
CA ARG A 246 -8.91 3.05 11.03
C ARG A 246 -10.17 2.81 10.17
N SER A 247 -10.01 2.19 8.99
CA SER A 247 -11.11 1.84 8.08
C SER A 247 -10.74 0.65 7.21
N LEU A 248 -11.74 -0.08 6.71
CA LEU A 248 -11.53 -1.24 5.82
C LEU A 248 -11.03 -0.85 4.43
N MET A 249 -11.44 0.31 3.92
CA MET A 249 -10.90 0.85 2.67
C MET A 249 -9.38 1.00 2.75
N ARG A 250 -8.87 1.38 3.91
CA ARG A 250 -7.44 1.51 4.15
C ARG A 250 -6.73 0.16 4.11
N VAL A 251 -7.36 -0.91 4.58
CA VAL A 251 -6.80 -2.27 4.48
C VAL A 251 -6.62 -2.66 3.03
N ALA A 252 -7.68 -2.61 2.23
CA ALA A 252 -7.64 -2.99 0.82
C ALA A 252 -6.66 -2.13 0.01
N SER A 253 -6.65 -0.80 0.23
CA SER A 253 -5.70 0.09 -0.46
C SER A 253 -4.25 -0.18 -0.07
N THR A 254 -3.98 -0.50 1.20
CA THR A 254 -2.63 -0.83 1.67
C THR A 254 -2.15 -2.15 1.07
N VAL A 255 -3.02 -3.16 0.99
CA VAL A 255 -2.70 -4.45 0.35
C VAL A 255 -2.36 -4.25 -1.13
N LYS A 256 -3.21 -3.51 -1.87
CA LYS A 256 -2.96 -3.21 -3.29
C LYS A 256 -1.66 -2.43 -3.51
N SER A 257 -1.36 -1.46 -2.65
CA SER A 257 -0.11 -0.71 -2.72
C SER A 257 1.11 -1.59 -2.46
N ALA A 258 1.04 -2.47 -1.47
CA ALA A 258 2.09 -3.44 -1.18
C ALA A 258 2.32 -4.40 -2.35
N GLU A 259 1.25 -4.87 -2.99
CA GLU A 259 1.28 -5.74 -4.16
C GLU A 259 2.00 -5.09 -5.35
N VAL A 260 1.71 -3.81 -5.63
CA VAL A 260 2.38 -3.04 -6.69
C VAL A 260 3.88 -2.87 -6.39
N ILE A 261 4.23 -2.58 -5.13
CA ILE A 261 5.64 -2.42 -4.74
C ILE A 261 6.37 -3.75 -4.86
N ALA A 262 5.77 -4.84 -4.41
CA ALA A 262 6.37 -6.17 -4.49
C ALA A 262 6.62 -6.62 -5.95
N GLY A 263 5.71 -6.28 -6.86
CA GLY A 263 5.86 -6.56 -8.29
C GLY A 263 6.93 -5.71 -9.00
N ASN A 264 7.28 -4.54 -8.45
CA ASN A 264 8.30 -3.65 -9.03
C ASN A 264 9.72 -3.89 -8.48
N VAL A 265 9.90 -4.77 -7.52
CA VAL A 265 11.19 -5.09 -6.87
C VAL A 265 11.78 -6.40 -7.43
N GLN A 266 11.15 -6.97 -8.44
CA GLN A 266 11.72 -8.04 -9.26
C GLN A 266 12.59 -7.45 -10.37
#